data_4165eeb7350e6e407be41bf2d9cc51a0
#
_entry.id   4165eeb7350e6e407be41bf2d9cc51a0
#
_cell.length_a   1.000
_cell.length_b   1.000
_cell.length_c   1.000
_cell.angle_alpha   90.00
_cell.angle_beta   90.00
_cell.angle_gamma   90.00
#
_symmetry.space_group_name_H-M   'P 1'
#
loop_
_entity.id
_entity.type
_entity.pdbx_description
1 polymer ?
#
loop_
_entity_poly.entity_id
_entity_poly.type
_entity_poly.pdbx_seq_one_letter_code
_entity_poly.pdbx_strand_id
1 'polypeptide(L)'
;MCRDQDGRCPAYLKVISETTGVHIIAATGIPFDYPGDREPLMDLSIVWKDKDVDEIAAGYVKEITEGMNGTNIKAGWIKAGTQYCYATPGEIKGRKAAARAALATGAAVHTHTDGGSFALEQLEIVLNEGLPGSQFGVAHIDRNPDFWLHKKIAESGAYLIYDGPGK
;
A
#
# COMPACT_ATOMS: atom_id res chain seq x y z
N MET A 1 4.01 -2.11 -8.15
CA MET A 1 4.05 -0.84 -8.92
C MET A 1 2.73 -0.12 -8.75
N CYS A 2 2.74 1.04 -8.14
CA CYS A 2 1.52 1.65 -7.63
C CYS A 2 1.11 2.94 -8.32
N ARG A 3 1.93 3.49 -9.21
CA ARG A 3 1.71 4.77 -9.88
C ARG A 3 2.29 4.80 -11.28
N ASP A 4 1.82 5.74 -12.09
CA ASP A 4 2.38 6.02 -13.42
C ASP A 4 3.87 6.38 -13.34
N GLN A 5 4.28 7.08 -12.28
CA GLN A 5 5.67 7.43 -11.99
C GLN A 5 6.54 6.20 -11.68
N ASP A 6 5.95 5.13 -11.11
CA ASP A 6 6.63 3.84 -10.91
C ASP A 6 6.50 2.91 -12.12
N GLY A 7 6.04 3.42 -13.25
CA GLY A 7 5.81 2.63 -14.44
C GLY A 7 4.56 1.75 -14.40
N ARG A 8 3.58 2.03 -13.51
CA ARG A 8 2.28 1.37 -13.54
C ARG A 8 1.53 1.76 -14.83
N CYS A 9 1.44 0.83 -15.75
CA CYS A 9 0.63 0.99 -16.95
C CYS A 9 -0.34 -0.19 -17.05
N PRO A 10 -1.62 -0.01 -16.68
CA PRO A 10 -2.60 -1.11 -16.68
C PRO A 10 -2.73 -1.81 -18.03
N ALA A 11 -2.66 -1.06 -19.12
CA ALA A 11 -2.74 -1.62 -20.48
C ALA A 11 -1.56 -2.56 -20.77
N TYR A 12 -0.32 -2.19 -20.38
CA TYR A 12 0.84 -3.08 -20.55
C TYR A 12 0.78 -4.29 -19.63
N LEU A 13 0.34 -4.14 -18.39
CA LEU A 13 0.16 -5.27 -17.48
C LEU A 13 -0.84 -6.27 -18.05
N LYS A 14 -1.91 -5.80 -18.67
CA LYS A 14 -2.87 -6.65 -19.38
C LYS A 14 -2.22 -7.41 -20.54
N VAL A 15 -1.50 -6.71 -21.41
CA VAL A 15 -0.81 -7.36 -22.56
C VAL A 15 0.18 -8.42 -22.07
N ILE A 16 0.98 -8.13 -21.04
CA ILE A 16 1.92 -9.09 -20.46
C ILE A 16 1.17 -10.31 -19.93
N SER A 17 0.12 -10.10 -19.15
CA SER A 17 -0.69 -11.19 -18.58
C SER A 17 -1.30 -12.09 -19.68
N GLU A 18 -1.91 -11.51 -20.70
CA GLU A 18 -2.54 -12.24 -21.81
C GLU A 18 -1.51 -12.98 -22.68
N THR A 19 -0.32 -12.38 -22.89
CA THR A 19 0.73 -12.99 -23.73
C THR A 19 1.45 -14.13 -23.02
N THR A 20 1.67 -14.01 -21.72
CA THR A 20 2.47 -14.98 -20.95
C THR A 20 1.64 -16.00 -20.20
N GLY A 21 0.33 -15.78 -20.05
CA GLY A 21 -0.55 -16.58 -19.19
C GLY A 21 -0.36 -16.36 -17.70
N VAL A 22 0.51 -15.41 -17.29
CA VAL A 22 0.72 -15.07 -15.87
C VAL A 22 -0.38 -14.15 -15.38
N HIS A 23 -1.03 -14.52 -14.29
CA HIS A 23 -2.01 -13.66 -13.64
C HIS A 23 -1.32 -12.47 -12.95
N ILE A 24 -1.74 -11.25 -13.29
CA ILE A 24 -1.20 -10.01 -12.73
C ILE A 24 -2.33 -9.27 -11.99
N ILE A 25 -2.14 -9.06 -10.68
CA ILE A 25 -3.05 -8.26 -9.87
C ILE A 25 -2.43 -6.87 -9.72
N ALA A 26 -3.05 -5.87 -10.32
CA ALA A 26 -2.57 -4.48 -10.23
C ALA A 26 -2.98 -3.84 -8.90
N ALA A 27 -2.17 -2.88 -8.44
CA ALA A 27 -2.41 -2.16 -7.20
C ALA A 27 -2.85 -0.71 -7.46
N THR A 28 -3.68 -0.18 -6.59
CA THR A 28 -3.83 1.26 -6.36
C THR A 28 -3.02 1.69 -5.13
N GLY A 29 -3.12 2.95 -4.74
CA GLY A 29 -2.42 3.48 -3.58
C GLY A 29 -1.01 3.99 -3.89
N ILE A 30 -0.32 4.44 -2.85
CA ILE A 30 1.01 5.02 -2.94
C ILE A 30 1.90 4.33 -1.91
N PRO A 31 3.10 3.85 -2.28
CA PRO A 31 3.92 3.08 -1.36
C PRO A 31 4.41 3.92 -0.17
N PHE A 32 5.14 5.01 -0.41
CA PHE A 32 5.73 5.89 0.59
C PHE A 32 6.36 7.11 -0.09
N ASP A 33 6.79 8.10 0.68
CA ASP A 33 7.59 9.21 0.18
C ASP A 33 8.98 8.73 -0.28
N TYR A 34 9.47 9.30 -1.36
CA TYR A 34 10.86 9.09 -1.79
C TYR A 34 11.66 10.35 -1.46
N PRO A 35 12.39 10.38 -0.34
CA PRO A 35 13.26 11.50 -0.01
C PRO A 35 14.52 11.49 -0.87
N GLY A 36 14.93 12.64 -1.36
CA GLY A 36 16.28 12.94 -1.80
C GLY A 36 16.54 12.85 -3.29
N ASP A 37 17.24 11.87 -3.73
CA ASP A 37 18.04 11.84 -4.96
C ASP A 37 17.42 11.07 -6.14
N ARG A 38 16.15 10.65 -6.01
CA ARG A 38 15.40 10.05 -7.11
C ARG A 38 14.40 11.04 -7.71
N GLU A 39 14.60 11.39 -8.94
CA GLU A 39 13.65 12.20 -9.71
C GLU A 39 12.54 11.32 -10.33
N PRO A 40 11.28 11.79 -10.34
CA PRO A 40 10.77 12.95 -9.58
C PRO A 40 10.55 12.61 -8.11
N LEU A 41 10.91 13.54 -7.25
CA LEU A 41 10.64 13.46 -5.81
C LEU A 41 9.14 13.26 -5.57
N MET A 42 8.78 12.19 -4.90
CA MET A 42 7.41 11.97 -4.50
C MET A 42 7.24 12.41 -3.05
N ASP A 43 6.85 13.65 -2.87
CA ASP A 43 6.45 14.19 -1.58
C ASP A 43 4.92 14.13 -1.48
N LEU A 44 4.41 13.19 -0.68
CA LEU A 44 2.97 13.01 -0.49
C LEU A 44 2.33 14.20 0.20
N SER A 45 3.08 14.99 0.95
CA SER A 45 2.58 16.23 1.55
C SER A 45 2.25 17.26 0.49
N ILE A 46 3.01 17.30 -0.60
CA ILE A 46 2.75 18.15 -1.76
C ILE A 46 1.62 17.57 -2.63
N VAL A 47 1.70 16.28 -2.96
CA VAL A 47 0.72 15.59 -3.81
C VAL A 47 -0.70 15.65 -3.23
N TRP A 48 -0.82 15.59 -1.90
CA TRP A 48 -2.10 15.61 -1.20
C TRP A 48 -2.33 16.86 -0.35
N LYS A 49 -1.62 17.96 -0.67
CA LYS A 49 -1.68 19.21 0.08
C LYS A 49 -3.12 19.67 0.31
N ASP A 50 -3.90 19.68 -0.75
CA ASP A 50 -5.26 20.23 -0.77
C ASP A 50 -6.35 19.13 -0.72
N LYS A 51 -5.96 17.87 -0.47
CA LYS A 51 -6.90 16.74 -0.37
C LYS A 51 -7.02 16.27 1.07
N ASP A 52 -8.24 16.01 1.48
CA ASP A 52 -8.48 15.30 2.72
C ASP A 52 -8.37 13.77 2.55
N VAL A 53 -8.52 13.04 3.66
CA VAL A 53 -8.40 11.57 3.67
C VAL A 53 -9.48 10.91 2.82
N ASP A 54 -10.70 11.45 2.83
CA ASP A 54 -11.83 10.87 2.10
C ASP A 54 -11.73 11.09 0.60
N GLU A 55 -11.22 12.24 0.17
CA GLU A 55 -10.94 12.52 -1.25
C GLU A 55 -9.86 11.58 -1.81
N ILE A 56 -8.81 11.29 -1.03
CA ILE A 56 -7.79 10.31 -1.41
C ILE A 56 -8.39 8.90 -1.47
N ALA A 57 -9.17 8.52 -0.46
CA ALA A 57 -9.85 7.23 -0.41
C ALA A 57 -10.81 7.04 -1.60
N ALA A 58 -11.58 8.07 -1.96
CA ALA A 58 -12.46 8.05 -3.12
C ALA A 58 -11.70 7.77 -4.43
N GLY A 59 -10.48 8.30 -4.57
CA GLY A 59 -9.60 7.99 -5.68
C GLY A 59 -9.23 6.51 -5.75
N TYR A 60 -8.89 5.90 -4.63
CA TYR A 60 -8.58 4.47 -4.55
C TYR A 60 -9.82 3.60 -4.81
N VAL A 61 -10.96 3.97 -4.25
CA VAL A 61 -12.25 3.29 -4.51
C VAL A 61 -12.55 3.32 -6.00
N LYS A 62 -12.40 4.47 -6.66
CA LYS A 62 -12.62 4.59 -8.11
C LYS A 62 -11.73 3.65 -8.91
N GLU A 63 -10.43 3.56 -8.61
CA GLU A 63 -9.52 2.66 -9.30
C GLU A 63 -9.85 1.17 -9.08
N ILE A 64 -10.45 0.82 -7.95
CA ILE A 64 -10.89 -0.56 -7.64
C ILE A 64 -12.24 -0.88 -8.31
N THR A 65 -13.16 0.07 -8.35
CA THR A 65 -14.54 -0.20 -8.81
C THR A 65 -14.76 0.10 -10.28
N GLU A 66 -14.13 1.13 -10.81
CA GLU A 66 -14.32 1.59 -12.19
C GLU A 66 -13.13 1.22 -13.09
N GLY A 67 -11.91 1.49 -12.66
CA GLY A 67 -10.67 1.20 -13.38
C GLY A 67 -9.60 2.27 -13.22
N MET A 68 -8.38 1.92 -13.61
CA MET A 68 -7.18 2.73 -13.48
C MET A 68 -6.86 3.48 -14.76
N ASN A 69 -6.37 4.72 -14.65
CA ASN A 69 -5.80 5.50 -15.76
C ASN A 69 -6.69 5.58 -17.00
N GLY A 70 -8.00 5.75 -16.83
CA GLY A 70 -8.97 5.84 -17.93
C GLY A 70 -9.23 4.50 -18.65
N THR A 71 -8.76 3.38 -18.12
CA THR A 71 -9.06 2.03 -18.60
C THR A 71 -10.16 1.40 -17.75
N ASN A 72 -10.70 0.26 -18.19
CA ASN A 72 -11.60 -0.58 -17.40
C ASN A 72 -10.86 -1.64 -16.55
N ILE A 73 -9.54 -1.55 -16.45
CA ILE A 73 -8.71 -2.49 -15.68
C ILE A 73 -8.69 -2.03 -14.23
N LYS A 74 -9.26 -2.84 -13.36
CA LYS A 74 -9.45 -2.53 -11.94
C LYS A 74 -8.23 -2.93 -11.11
N ALA A 75 -7.95 -2.14 -10.05
CA ALA A 75 -7.01 -2.55 -9.03
C ALA A 75 -7.61 -3.67 -8.17
N GLY A 76 -6.79 -4.63 -7.76
CA GLY A 76 -7.20 -5.73 -6.90
C GLY A 76 -6.79 -5.56 -5.43
N TRP A 77 -5.91 -4.61 -5.11
CA TRP A 77 -5.43 -4.32 -3.77
C TRP A 77 -4.87 -2.90 -3.65
N ILE A 78 -4.62 -2.46 -2.42
CA ILE A 78 -4.16 -1.10 -2.11
C ILE A 78 -2.74 -1.15 -1.55
N LYS A 79 -1.82 -0.39 -2.13
CA LYS A 79 -0.46 -0.24 -1.62
C LYS A 79 -0.35 0.94 -0.68
N ALA A 80 0.34 0.72 0.46
CA ALA A 80 0.79 1.73 1.40
C ALA A 80 2.23 1.44 1.82
N GLY A 81 2.85 2.32 2.62
CA GLY A 81 4.20 2.10 3.14
C GLY A 81 4.64 3.23 4.08
N THR A 82 5.80 3.06 4.69
CA THR A 82 6.51 4.08 5.48
C THR A 82 8.01 3.99 5.27
N GLN A 83 8.70 5.03 5.71
CA GLN A 83 10.16 5.07 5.80
C GLN A 83 10.68 4.21 6.95
N TYR A 84 12.00 4.12 7.04
CA TYR A 84 12.68 3.47 8.15
C TYR A 84 12.41 4.22 9.47
N CYS A 85 11.79 3.54 10.43
CA CYS A 85 11.50 4.02 11.79
C CYS A 85 10.59 5.26 11.89
N TYR A 86 9.99 5.76 10.82
CA TYR A 86 9.04 6.88 10.88
C TYR A 86 8.03 6.87 9.74
N ALA A 87 6.99 7.69 9.86
CA ALA A 87 6.05 7.99 8.78
C ALA A 87 5.90 9.51 8.63
N THR A 88 5.87 9.98 7.40
CA THR A 88 5.54 11.38 7.11
C THR A 88 4.05 11.64 7.32
N PRO A 89 3.63 12.90 7.51
CA PRO A 89 2.20 13.25 7.54
C PRO A 89 1.44 12.79 6.30
N GLY A 90 2.09 12.84 5.12
CA GLY A 90 1.52 12.35 3.87
C GLY A 90 1.31 10.84 3.87
N GLU A 91 2.27 10.07 4.36
CA GLU A 91 2.17 8.61 4.49
C GLU A 91 1.10 8.19 5.50
N ILE A 92 0.96 8.92 6.62
CA ILE A 92 -0.12 8.69 7.58
C ILE A 92 -1.48 8.96 6.94
N LYS A 93 -1.62 10.09 6.22
CA LYS A 93 -2.84 10.45 5.48
C LYS A 93 -3.21 9.39 4.44
N GLY A 94 -2.25 8.96 3.64
CA GLY A 94 -2.45 7.90 2.62
C GLY A 94 -2.85 6.56 3.20
N ARG A 95 -2.32 6.20 4.37
CA ARG A 95 -2.67 4.95 5.05
C ARG A 95 -4.08 4.98 5.60
N LYS A 96 -4.51 6.10 6.20
CA LYS A 96 -5.90 6.28 6.60
C LYS A 96 -6.84 6.17 5.41
N ALA A 97 -6.50 6.80 4.29
CA ALA A 97 -7.25 6.70 3.05
C ALA A 97 -7.30 5.25 2.51
N ALA A 98 -6.18 4.53 2.59
CA ALA A 98 -6.13 3.12 2.20
C ALA A 98 -7.07 2.24 3.05
N ALA A 99 -7.10 2.47 4.38
CA ALA A 99 -8.00 1.76 5.27
C ALA A 99 -9.48 2.05 4.94
N ARG A 100 -9.85 3.33 4.72
CA ARG A 100 -11.23 3.70 4.33
C ARG A 100 -11.64 3.12 2.98
N ALA A 101 -10.76 3.15 1.99
CA ALA A 101 -11.01 2.55 0.70
C ALA A 101 -11.15 1.02 0.78
N ALA A 102 -10.33 0.36 1.61
CA ALA A 102 -10.44 -1.07 1.87
C ALA A 102 -11.78 -1.44 2.51
N LEU A 103 -12.23 -0.69 3.52
CA LEU A 103 -13.55 -0.87 4.14
C LEU A 103 -14.68 -0.71 3.13
N ALA A 104 -14.60 0.27 2.23
CA ALA A 104 -15.63 0.54 1.23
C ALA A 104 -15.69 -0.51 0.11
N THR A 105 -14.57 -1.20 -0.18
CA THR A 105 -14.46 -2.07 -1.37
C THR A 105 -14.24 -3.54 -1.06
N GLY A 106 -13.86 -3.87 0.17
CA GLY A 106 -13.41 -5.21 0.54
C GLY A 106 -11.97 -5.55 0.08
N ALA A 107 -11.26 -4.63 -0.56
CA ALA A 107 -9.89 -4.85 -1.00
C ALA A 107 -8.92 -4.94 0.20
N ALA A 108 -7.84 -5.71 0.05
CA ALA A 108 -6.79 -5.77 1.06
C ALA A 108 -5.81 -4.59 0.93
N VAL A 109 -5.25 -4.16 2.05
CA VAL A 109 -4.12 -3.22 2.10
C VAL A 109 -2.83 -3.99 2.29
N HIS A 110 -1.86 -3.76 1.43
CA HIS A 110 -0.51 -4.31 1.54
C HIS A 110 0.48 -3.17 1.79
N THR A 111 1.15 -3.20 2.94
CA THR A 111 2.09 -2.14 3.30
C THR A 111 3.54 -2.56 3.08
N HIS A 112 4.38 -1.55 2.79
CA HIS A 112 5.83 -1.68 2.84
C HIS A 112 6.33 -1.32 4.25
N THR A 113 7.29 -2.08 4.76
CA THR A 113 8.13 -1.68 5.89
C THR A 113 9.58 -1.68 5.46
N ASP A 114 10.38 -0.76 5.95
CA ASP A 114 11.81 -0.80 5.76
C ASP A 114 12.44 -1.59 6.91
N GLY A 115 12.88 -2.83 6.59
CA GLY A 115 13.43 -3.76 7.58
C GLY A 115 12.48 -4.12 8.73
N GLY A 116 11.18 -4.16 8.50
CA GLY A 116 10.17 -4.44 9.53
C GLY A 116 9.94 -3.30 10.51
N SER A 117 10.58 -2.14 10.31
CA SER A 117 10.41 -0.98 11.18
C SER A 117 9.04 -0.33 11.00
N PHE A 118 8.56 0.34 12.03
CA PHE A 118 7.27 1.04 12.05
C PHE A 118 6.04 0.16 11.72
N ALA A 119 6.16 -1.17 11.86
CA ALA A 119 5.13 -2.11 11.49
C ALA A 119 3.90 -2.07 12.42
N LEU A 120 4.12 -1.95 13.74
CA LEU A 120 3.03 -1.89 14.71
C LEU A 120 2.27 -0.57 14.63
N GLU A 121 2.98 0.53 14.43
CA GLU A 121 2.39 1.85 14.25
C GLU A 121 1.56 1.92 12.97
N GLN A 122 2.03 1.27 11.90
CA GLN A 122 1.26 1.12 10.68
C GLN A 122 -0.04 0.36 10.91
N LEU A 123 0.05 -0.74 11.66
CA LEU A 123 -1.09 -1.58 12.02
C LEU A 123 -2.07 -0.79 12.90
N GLU A 124 -1.60 -0.08 13.91
CA GLU A 124 -2.43 0.76 14.78
C GLU A 124 -3.22 1.81 13.99
N ILE A 125 -2.58 2.48 13.01
CA ILE A 125 -3.26 3.48 12.18
C ILE A 125 -4.46 2.87 11.45
N VAL A 126 -4.31 1.69 10.84
CA VAL A 126 -5.41 1.09 10.07
C VAL A 126 -6.49 0.48 10.98
N LEU A 127 -6.11 -0.07 12.12
CA LEU A 127 -7.07 -0.55 13.12
C LEU A 127 -7.91 0.58 13.70
N ASN A 128 -7.30 1.76 13.95
CA ASN A 128 -8.00 2.96 14.44
C ASN A 128 -8.98 3.54 13.40
N GLU A 129 -8.76 3.30 12.10
CA GLU A 129 -9.75 3.62 11.05
C GLU A 129 -10.84 2.52 10.92
N GLY A 130 -10.78 1.44 11.72
CA GLY A 130 -11.74 0.35 11.74
C GLY A 130 -11.45 -0.80 10.78
N LEU A 131 -10.31 -0.80 10.07
CA LEU A 131 -9.95 -1.89 9.18
C LEU A 131 -9.55 -3.12 9.99
N PRO A 132 -10.16 -4.31 9.80
CA PRO A 132 -9.76 -5.51 10.51
C PRO A 132 -8.36 -5.98 10.06
N GLY A 133 -7.58 -6.54 10.98
CA GLY A 133 -6.25 -7.07 10.68
C GLY A 133 -6.25 -8.05 9.50
N SER A 134 -7.30 -8.85 9.35
CA SER A 134 -7.45 -9.80 8.24
C SER A 134 -7.51 -9.18 6.83
N GLN A 135 -7.60 -7.85 6.72
CA GLN A 135 -7.49 -7.13 5.45
C GLN A 135 -6.15 -6.36 5.32
N PHE A 136 -5.20 -6.59 6.24
CA PHE A 136 -3.93 -5.88 6.25
C PHE A 136 -2.74 -6.84 6.21
N GLY A 137 -1.83 -6.63 5.26
CA GLY A 137 -0.61 -7.40 5.09
C GLY A 137 0.64 -6.54 5.28
N VAL A 138 1.55 -6.99 6.14
CA VAL A 138 2.81 -6.31 6.48
C VAL A 138 3.96 -6.99 5.72
N ALA A 139 4.52 -6.30 4.72
CA ALA A 139 5.59 -6.84 3.89
C ALA A 139 6.99 -6.59 4.47
N HIS A 140 7.92 -7.42 4.03
CA HIS A 140 9.34 -7.36 4.36
C HIS A 140 9.63 -7.59 5.85
N ILE A 141 8.69 -8.21 6.54
CA ILE A 141 8.80 -8.44 7.99
C ILE A 141 9.86 -9.51 8.32
N ASP A 142 10.17 -10.38 7.36
CA ASP A 142 11.23 -11.38 7.45
C ASP A 142 12.63 -10.79 7.60
N ARG A 143 12.81 -9.50 7.27
CA ARG A 143 14.07 -8.77 7.46
C ARG A 143 14.30 -8.33 8.92
N ASN A 144 13.28 -8.43 9.76
CA ASN A 144 13.38 -8.19 11.19
C ASN A 144 13.30 -9.53 11.95
N PRO A 145 14.36 -9.96 12.66
CA PRO A 145 14.35 -11.24 13.37
C PRO A 145 13.61 -11.22 14.71
N ASP A 146 12.94 -10.13 15.05
CA ASP A 146 12.19 -9.99 16.31
C ASP A 146 10.87 -10.77 16.27
N PHE A 147 10.87 -11.99 16.80
CA PHE A 147 9.68 -12.84 16.91
C PHE A 147 8.58 -12.25 17.78
N TRP A 148 8.88 -11.37 18.72
CA TRP A 148 7.88 -10.67 19.49
C TRP A 148 7.05 -9.75 18.59
N LEU A 149 7.71 -9.00 17.70
CA LEU A 149 7.08 -8.16 16.69
C LEU A 149 6.16 -9.00 15.77
N HIS A 150 6.69 -10.12 15.23
CA HIS A 150 5.91 -11.01 14.37
C HIS A 150 4.65 -11.53 15.07
N LYS A 151 4.83 -11.97 16.32
CA LYS A 151 3.72 -12.46 17.15
C LYS A 151 2.66 -11.38 17.36
N LYS A 152 3.05 -10.14 17.67
CA LYS A 152 2.12 -9.02 17.88
C LYS A 152 1.32 -8.69 16.62
N ILE A 153 1.95 -8.70 15.46
CA ILE A 153 1.26 -8.51 14.18
C ILE A 153 0.28 -9.65 13.93
N ALA A 154 0.70 -10.90 14.11
CA ALA A 154 -0.15 -12.07 13.92
C ALA A 154 -1.35 -12.11 14.88
N GLU A 155 -1.17 -11.73 16.16
CA GLU A 155 -2.23 -11.66 17.17
C GLU A 155 -3.35 -10.67 16.79
N SER A 156 -3.05 -9.64 15.98
CA SER A 156 -4.06 -8.72 15.44
C SER A 156 -4.89 -9.30 14.29
N GLY A 157 -4.53 -10.48 13.79
CA GLY A 157 -5.11 -11.09 12.60
C GLY A 157 -4.49 -10.62 11.29
N ALA A 158 -3.48 -9.73 11.31
CA ALA A 158 -2.82 -9.25 10.11
C ALA A 158 -1.86 -10.31 9.52
N TYR A 159 -1.65 -10.22 8.21
CA TYR A 159 -0.75 -11.13 7.49
C TYR A 159 0.70 -10.67 7.58
N LEU A 160 1.58 -11.59 7.94
CA LEU A 160 3.03 -11.44 7.82
C LEU A 160 3.46 -11.85 6.42
N ILE A 161 4.08 -10.95 5.67
CA ILE A 161 4.53 -11.23 4.31
C ILE A 161 6.05 -11.35 4.30
N TYR A 162 6.52 -12.56 4.10
CA TYR A 162 7.93 -12.94 4.02
C TYR A 162 8.32 -13.05 2.56
N ASP A 163 8.92 -12.00 2.02
CA ASP A 163 9.19 -11.84 0.59
C ASP A 163 10.65 -11.49 0.25
N GLY A 164 11.51 -11.51 1.23
CA GLY A 164 12.93 -11.21 1.06
C GLY A 164 13.90 -12.13 1.79
N PRO A 165 13.66 -13.45 1.90
CA PRO A 165 14.56 -14.33 2.65
C PRO A 165 15.98 -14.30 2.06
N GLY A 166 16.97 -14.07 2.92
CA GLY A 166 18.39 -14.11 2.54
C GLY A 166 18.97 -12.80 1.97
N LYS A 167 18.31 -11.65 2.17
CA LYS A 167 18.85 -10.34 1.84
C LYS A 167 19.32 -9.59 3.07
#